data_4c0f5112c2810cf1384b103433d03e40
#
_entry.id   4c0f5112c2810cf1384b103433d03e40
#
_cell.length_a   1.000
_cell.length_b   1.000
_cell.length_c   1.000
_cell.angle_alpha   90.00
_cell.angle_beta   90.00
_cell.angle_gamma   90.00
#
_symmetry.space_group_name_H-M   'P 1'
#
loop_
_entity.id
_entity.type
_entity.pdbx_description
1 polymer ?
#
loop_
_entity_poly.entity_id
_entity_poly.type
_entity_poly.pdbx_seq_one_letter_code
_entity_poly.pdbx_strand_id
1 'polypeptide(L)'
;EQPVVDNGAGLSRNASITASGLGQMLQNAWVSPVMPEFVSSMPIVGVDGTLRRSKSRFAGAAHLKTGSLRDSAALAGYVDGASGQRYVLVAMANHANAAAARTAWDALVDWTAAQ
;
A
#
# COMPACT_ATOMS: atom_id res chain seq x y z
N GLU A 1 4.18 -9.78 -15.87
CA GLU A 1 2.81 -10.33 -15.78
C GLU A 1 1.80 -9.18 -15.89
N GLN A 2 0.83 -9.34 -16.78
CA GLN A 2 -0.18 -8.29 -16.99
C GLN A 2 -1.29 -8.40 -15.95
N PRO A 3 -1.74 -7.27 -15.38
CA PRO A 3 -2.90 -7.27 -14.51
C PRO A 3 -4.18 -7.56 -15.29
N VAL A 4 -5.15 -8.17 -14.62
CA VAL A 4 -6.52 -8.28 -15.13
C VAL A 4 -7.32 -7.11 -14.59
N VAL A 5 -7.77 -6.25 -15.49
CA VAL A 5 -8.59 -5.07 -15.17
C VAL A 5 -10.02 -5.34 -15.64
N ASP A 6 -10.98 -5.16 -14.74
CA ASP A 6 -12.40 -5.36 -15.04
C ASP A 6 -13.05 -4.03 -15.50
N ASN A 7 -13.42 -3.17 -14.55
CA ASN A 7 -14.17 -1.95 -14.85
C ASN A 7 -13.47 -0.64 -14.42
N GLY A 8 -12.31 -0.73 -13.83
CA GLY A 8 -11.56 0.44 -13.37
C GLY A 8 -12.14 1.17 -12.15
N ALA A 9 -13.25 0.70 -11.58
CA ALA A 9 -13.89 1.34 -10.43
C ALA A 9 -13.22 1.01 -9.08
N GLY A 10 -12.29 0.05 -9.06
CA GLY A 10 -11.60 -0.38 -7.85
C GLY A 10 -12.43 -1.26 -6.92
N LEU A 11 -13.61 -1.71 -7.35
CA LEU A 11 -14.53 -2.52 -6.54
C LEU A 11 -14.78 -3.92 -7.13
N SER A 12 -14.03 -4.30 -8.15
CA SER A 12 -14.21 -5.58 -8.82
C SER A 12 -13.58 -6.72 -8.02
N ARG A 13 -14.27 -7.87 -7.98
CA ARG A 13 -13.73 -9.14 -7.51
C ARG A 13 -13.03 -9.95 -8.62
N ASN A 14 -13.16 -9.50 -9.88
CA ASN A 14 -12.57 -10.16 -11.04
C ASN A 14 -11.21 -9.56 -11.42
N ALA A 15 -10.91 -8.35 -10.95
CA ALA A 15 -9.60 -7.73 -11.16
C ALA A 15 -8.53 -8.45 -10.34
N SER A 16 -7.37 -8.63 -10.93
CA SER A 16 -6.24 -9.26 -10.25
C SER A 16 -4.90 -8.67 -10.70
N ILE A 17 -3.96 -8.63 -9.76
CA ILE A 17 -2.59 -8.21 -9.99
C ILE A 17 -1.69 -8.94 -8.98
N THR A 18 -0.46 -9.24 -9.37
CA THR A 18 0.54 -9.76 -8.43
C THR A 18 1.12 -8.63 -7.57
N ALA A 19 1.60 -8.97 -6.38
CA ALA A 19 2.32 -8.00 -5.53
C ALA A 19 3.55 -7.42 -6.26
N SER A 20 4.28 -8.26 -6.98
CA SER A 20 5.42 -7.83 -7.81
C SER A 20 4.99 -6.87 -8.92
N GLY A 21 3.91 -7.17 -9.64
CA GLY A 21 3.38 -6.30 -10.70
C GLY A 21 2.95 -4.94 -10.17
N LEU A 22 2.26 -4.91 -9.03
CA LEU A 22 1.87 -3.66 -8.37
C LEU A 22 3.09 -2.87 -7.89
N GLY A 23 4.10 -3.54 -7.33
CA GLY A 23 5.36 -2.93 -6.93
C GLY A 23 6.08 -2.28 -8.10
N GLN A 24 6.14 -2.95 -9.25
CA GLN A 24 6.75 -2.41 -10.46
C GLN A 24 5.97 -1.20 -11.00
N MET A 25 4.64 -1.24 -10.95
CA MET A 25 3.81 -0.08 -11.31
C MET A 25 4.12 1.13 -10.42
N LEU A 26 4.24 0.92 -9.10
CA LEU A 26 4.57 1.97 -8.15
C LEU A 26 5.98 2.55 -8.40
N GLN A 27 6.96 1.72 -8.73
CA GLN A 27 8.30 2.17 -9.10
C GLN A 27 8.26 3.04 -10.37
N ASN A 28 7.50 2.63 -11.38
CA ASN A 28 7.35 3.41 -12.61
C ASN A 28 6.60 4.74 -12.36
N ALA A 29 5.58 4.73 -11.51
CA ALA A 29 4.85 5.94 -11.13
C ALA A 29 5.76 6.95 -10.41
N TRP A 30 6.71 6.48 -9.61
CA TRP A 30 7.66 7.34 -8.88
C TRP A 30 8.51 8.21 -9.81
N VAL A 31 8.91 7.69 -10.97
CA VAL A 31 9.73 8.43 -11.95
C VAL A 31 8.88 9.20 -12.98
N SER A 32 7.56 9.17 -12.84
CA SER A 32 6.66 9.88 -13.75
C SER A 32 6.53 11.35 -13.40
N PRO A 33 6.16 12.22 -14.37
CA PRO A 33 5.95 13.66 -14.14
C PRO A 33 4.80 13.96 -13.17
N VAL A 34 3.87 13.00 -12.98
CA VAL A 34 2.69 13.16 -12.10
C VAL A 34 2.89 12.49 -10.73
N MET A 35 4.12 12.13 -10.40
CA MET A 35 4.44 11.50 -9.12
C MET A 35 3.93 12.30 -7.90
N PRO A 36 4.12 13.64 -7.81
CA PRO A 36 3.68 14.38 -6.64
C PRO A 36 2.15 14.26 -6.40
N GLU A 37 1.36 14.36 -7.45
CA GLU A 37 -0.10 14.23 -7.37
C GLU A 37 -0.50 12.80 -7.02
N PHE A 38 0.19 11.81 -7.60
CA PHE A 38 -0.09 10.41 -7.32
C PHE A 38 0.20 10.06 -5.86
N VAL A 39 1.37 10.42 -5.34
CA VAL A 39 1.76 10.16 -3.95
C VAL A 39 0.84 10.89 -2.99
N SER A 40 0.54 12.16 -3.23
CA SER A 40 -0.34 12.95 -2.35
C SER A 40 -1.79 12.49 -2.37
N SER A 41 -2.21 11.67 -3.34
CA SER A 41 -3.53 11.05 -3.36
C SER A 41 -3.69 9.90 -2.36
N MET A 42 -2.59 9.43 -1.77
CA MET A 42 -2.60 8.30 -0.83
C MET A 42 -2.66 8.79 0.61
N PRO A 43 -3.39 8.09 1.50
CA PRO A 43 -3.38 8.37 2.93
C PRO A 43 -1.98 8.31 3.55
N ILE A 44 -1.72 9.20 4.50
CA ILE A 44 -0.49 9.25 5.27
C ILE A 44 -0.68 8.43 6.55
N VAL A 45 0.24 7.49 6.81
CA VAL A 45 0.16 6.60 7.96
C VAL A 45 0.13 7.39 9.28
N GLY A 46 -0.84 7.09 10.14
CA GLY A 46 -1.03 7.73 11.43
C GLY A 46 -1.55 9.17 11.37
N VAL A 47 -1.87 9.71 10.18
CA VAL A 47 -2.27 11.11 9.99
C VAL A 47 -3.68 11.23 9.43
N ASP A 48 -3.98 10.60 8.30
CA ASP A 48 -5.26 10.79 7.63
C ASP A 48 -5.84 9.53 7.01
N GLY A 49 -7.02 9.68 6.40
CA GLY A 49 -7.72 8.64 5.65
C GLY A 49 -7.93 7.36 6.44
N THR A 50 -7.86 6.24 5.75
CA THR A 50 -8.01 4.90 6.32
C THR A 50 -6.86 4.50 7.24
N LEU A 51 -5.75 5.21 7.18
CA LEU A 51 -4.54 4.94 7.96
C LEU A 51 -4.39 5.84 9.19
N ARG A 52 -5.35 6.74 9.47
CA ARG A 52 -5.32 7.58 10.69
C ARG A 52 -5.21 6.77 11.97
N ARG A 53 -5.81 5.59 12.02
CA ARG A 53 -5.80 4.71 13.19
C ARG A 53 -4.69 3.66 13.15
N SER A 54 -3.74 3.79 12.24
CA SER A 54 -2.56 2.91 12.23
C SER A 54 -1.84 3.00 13.57
N LYS A 55 -1.38 1.87 14.07
CA LYS A 55 -0.57 1.76 15.28
C LYS A 55 0.92 1.80 14.97
N SER A 56 1.30 2.16 13.75
CA SER A 56 2.69 2.36 13.38
C SER A 56 3.32 3.44 14.27
N ARG A 57 4.56 3.20 14.68
CA ARG A 57 5.38 4.16 15.44
C ARG A 57 5.95 5.27 14.56
N PHE A 58 5.83 5.16 13.25
CA PHE A 58 6.40 6.07 12.26
C PHE A 58 5.29 6.87 11.55
N ALA A 59 4.46 7.57 12.33
CA ALA A 59 3.45 8.46 11.77
C ALA A 59 4.08 9.46 10.81
N GLY A 60 3.49 9.63 9.63
CA GLY A 60 4.00 10.53 8.60
C GLY A 60 5.04 9.92 7.65
N ALA A 61 5.60 8.74 7.97
CA ALA A 61 6.69 8.14 7.18
C ALA A 61 6.22 7.39 5.93
N ALA A 62 4.92 7.20 5.74
CA ALA A 62 4.43 6.40 4.62
C ALA A 62 3.17 6.98 4.00
N HIS A 63 3.10 6.88 2.68
CA HIS A 63 1.92 7.17 1.86
C HIS A 63 1.43 5.84 1.28
N LEU A 64 0.35 5.30 1.84
CA LEU A 64 -0.12 3.96 1.54
C LEU A 64 -1.62 3.95 1.25
N LYS A 65 -2.03 3.13 0.27
CA LYS A 65 -3.43 2.85 -0.03
C LYS A 65 -3.80 1.47 0.48
N THR A 66 -4.87 1.38 1.22
CA THR A 66 -5.45 0.10 1.67
C THR A 66 -6.50 -0.40 0.69
N GLY A 67 -6.66 -1.71 0.66
CA GLY A 67 -7.78 -2.39 0.01
C GLY A 67 -8.34 -3.44 0.96
N SER A 68 -9.66 -3.54 1.05
CA SER A 68 -10.32 -4.52 1.92
C SER A 68 -11.59 -5.05 1.27
N LEU A 69 -11.68 -6.36 1.18
CA LEU A 69 -12.88 -7.12 0.91
C LEU A 69 -13.06 -8.12 2.05
N ARG A 70 -14.14 -8.89 2.02
CA ARG A 70 -14.43 -9.90 3.05
C ARG A 70 -13.29 -10.90 3.23
N ASP A 71 -12.67 -11.31 2.12
CA ASP A 71 -11.69 -12.38 2.01
C ASP A 71 -10.37 -11.90 1.38
N SER A 72 -10.15 -10.59 1.36
CA SER A 72 -8.96 -10.00 0.78
C SER A 72 -8.58 -8.72 1.53
N ALA A 73 -7.30 -8.55 1.80
CA ALA A 73 -6.73 -7.33 2.37
C ALA A 73 -5.44 -6.99 1.66
N ALA A 74 -5.22 -5.70 1.42
CA ALA A 74 -4.02 -5.24 0.75
C ALA A 74 -3.56 -3.90 1.30
N LEU A 75 -2.26 -3.65 1.13
CA LEU A 75 -1.60 -2.39 1.44
C LEU A 75 -0.54 -2.15 0.38
N ALA A 76 -0.49 -0.96 -0.20
CA ALA A 76 0.49 -0.64 -1.22
C ALA A 76 0.83 0.86 -1.23
N GLY A 77 2.08 1.19 -1.50
CA GLY A 77 2.55 2.56 -1.65
C GLY A 77 4.02 2.74 -1.33
N TYR A 78 4.35 3.86 -0.71
CA TYR A 78 5.72 4.30 -0.47
C TYR A 78 5.99 4.50 1.01
N VAL A 79 7.17 4.10 1.45
CA VAL A 79 7.64 4.26 2.84
C VAL A 79 9.00 4.94 2.83
N ASP A 80 9.13 6.03 3.59
CA ASP A 80 10.41 6.68 3.81
C ASP A 80 11.17 5.97 4.93
N GLY A 81 12.34 5.43 4.60
CA GLY A 81 13.22 4.76 5.56
C GLY A 81 14.06 5.73 6.38
N ALA A 82 14.46 5.30 7.56
CA ALA A 82 15.34 6.08 8.46
C ALA A 82 16.69 6.40 7.84
N SER A 83 17.18 5.59 6.90
CA SER A 83 18.41 5.82 6.14
C SER A 83 18.28 6.92 5.08
N GLY A 84 17.10 7.49 4.87
CA GLY A 84 16.81 8.42 3.79
C GLY A 84 16.44 7.76 2.46
N GLN A 85 16.42 6.43 2.39
CA GLN A 85 15.94 5.72 1.22
C GLN A 85 14.42 5.60 1.25
N ARG A 86 13.82 5.55 0.06
CA ARG A 86 12.38 5.27 -0.11
C ARG A 86 12.19 3.86 -0.62
N TYR A 87 11.16 3.23 -0.08
CA TYR A 87 10.81 1.87 -0.39
C TYR A 87 9.41 1.82 -1.00
N VAL A 88 9.23 0.96 -1.98
CA VAL A 88 7.91 0.52 -2.41
C VAL A 88 7.51 -0.64 -1.51
N LEU A 89 6.35 -0.53 -0.89
CA LEU A 89 5.78 -1.57 -0.04
C LEU A 89 4.49 -2.07 -0.66
N VAL A 90 4.40 -3.38 -0.87
CA VAL A 90 3.17 -4.05 -1.31
C VAL A 90 2.96 -5.29 -0.45
N ALA A 91 1.79 -5.39 0.15
CA ALA A 91 1.38 -6.55 0.92
C ALA A 91 -0.06 -6.93 0.55
N MET A 92 -0.30 -8.21 0.31
CA MET A 92 -1.59 -8.75 -0.09
C MET A 92 -1.88 -10.05 0.65
N ALA A 93 -3.12 -10.22 1.09
CA ALA A 93 -3.60 -11.45 1.70
C ALA A 93 -4.97 -11.81 1.15
N ASN A 94 -5.10 -13.03 0.64
CA ASN A 94 -6.36 -13.63 0.22
C ASN A 94 -6.66 -14.80 1.16
N HIS A 95 -7.59 -14.60 2.08
CA HIS A 95 -7.95 -15.59 3.09
C HIS A 95 -9.26 -15.21 3.75
N ALA A 96 -10.02 -16.20 4.22
CA ALA A 96 -11.28 -15.95 4.94
C ALA A 96 -11.11 -15.02 6.15
N ASN A 97 -9.92 -14.99 6.76
CA ASN A 97 -9.57 -14.11 7.87
C ASN A 97 -8.59 -13.00 7.47
N ALA A 98 -8.74 -12.45 6.27
CA ALA A 98 -7.84 -11.41 5.75
C ALA A 98 -7.82 -10.15 6.64
N ALA A 99 -8.90 -9.85 7.35
CA ALA A 99 -8.96 -8.70 8.27
C ALA A 99 -7.89 -8.75 9.39
N ALA A 100 -7.45 -9.95 9.80
CA ALA A 100 -6.39 -10.12 10.78
C ALA A 100 -5.01 -9.65 10.29
N ALA A 101 -4.82 -9.48 8.98
CA ALA A 101 -3.56 -9.01 8.40
C ALA A 101 -3.20 -7.57 8.79
N ARG A 102 -4.17 -6.76 9.25
CA ARG A 102 -3.93 -5.35 9.60
C ARG A 102 -2.83 -5.16 10.65
N THR A 103 -2.77 -6.04 11.64
CA THR A 103 -1.71 -5.99 12.67
C THR A 103 -0.34 -6.27 12.04
N ALA A 104 -0.28 -7.22 11.11
CA ALA A 104 0.94 -7.52 10.38
C ALA A 104 1.35 -6.35 9.45
N TRP A 105 0.38 -5.63 8.89
CA TRP A 105 0.67 -4.44 8.07
C TRP A 105 1.35 -3.34 8.87
N ASP A 106 0.89 -3.04 10.08
CA ASP A 106 1.54 -2.04 10.94
C ASP A 106 2.98 -2.45 11.27
N ALA A 107 3.22 -3.72 11.60
CA ALA A 107 4.56 -4.23 11.86
C ALA A 107 5.47 -4.15 10.61
N LEU A 108 4.92 -4.43 9.44
CA LEU A 108 5.66 -4.36 8.17
C LEU A 108 6.02 -2.91 7.82
N VAL A 109 5.12 -1.97 8.03
CA VAL A 109 5.39 -0.53 7.86
C VAL A 109 6.50 -0.08 8.80
N ASP A 110 6.43 -0.45 10.08
CA ASP A 110 7.44 -0.12 11.08
C ASP A 110 8.80 -0.69 10.72
N TRP A 111 8.84 -1.95 10.29
CA TRP A 111 10.08 -2.59 9.87
C TRP A 111 10.69 -1.88 8.65
N THR A 112 9.87 -1.54 7.66
CA THR A 112 10.34 -0.85 6.45
C THR A 112 10.84 0.56 6.78
N ALA A 113 10.11 1.31 7.60
CA ALA A 113 10.49 2.67 7.99
C ALA A 113 11.75 2.72 8.84
N ALA A 114 12.10 1.63 9.51
CA ALA A 114 13.31 1.53 10.32
C ALA A 114 14.59 1.24 9.51
N GLN A 115 14.50 0.97 8.20
CA GLN A 115 15.66 0.64 7.34
C GLN A 115 16.51 1.85 6.92
#